data_a795a95eafe228fc6fe0ad3273b54d3c
#
_entry.id   a795a95eafe228fc6fe0ad3273b54d3c
#
_cell.length_a   1.000
_cell.length_b   1.000
_cell.length_c   1.000
_cell.angle_alpha   90.00
_cell.angle_beta   90.00
_cell.angle_gamma   90.00
#
_symmetry.space_group_name_H-M   'P 1'
#
loop_
_entity.id
_entity.type
_entity.pdbx_description
1 polymer ?
#
loop_
_entity_poly.entity_id
_entity_poly.type
_entity_poly.pdbx_seq_one_letter_code
_entity_poly.pdbx_strand_id
1 'polypeptide(L)'
;MLDKSLRGKVAIVGVADTEVGVLAGRTPMEMGVEAALAAIEDAGLEKNDIDGLVTCNAMAQPMMYHAEATAEYLQIFPRYCIAAGAGGGTTFSIIHHAASAIATGMADVVVVTMADAMRSGLTRDQAMMVQASTGHPEFEQPYGPTVPAYYALIAQAHMAEFGTTQEQFAGIAVACRAHAARNPAAQMRDL
;
A
#
# COMPACT_ATOMS: atom_id res chain seq x y z
N MET A 1 -10.98 -32.27 10.21
CA MET A 1 -10.12 -31.46 9.31
C MET A 1 -10.42 -30.00 9.63
N LEU A 2 -9.42 -29.23 10.08
CA LEU A 2 -9.63 -27.80 10.33
C LEU A 2 -9.97 -27.12 9.00
N ASP A 3 -11.08 -26.40 8.96
CA ASP A 3 -11.42 -25.56 7.79
C ASP A 3 -10.38 -24.46 7.67
N LYS A 4 -9.52 -24.55 6.64
CA LYS A 4 -8.45 -23.60 6.36
C LYS A 4 -8.89 -22.45 5.44
N SER A 5 -10.16 -22.42 5.04
CA SER A 5 -10.70 -21.39 4.15
C SER A 5 -11.05 -20.13 4.92
N LEU A 6 -10.59 -18.97 4.43
CA LEU A 6 -11.05 -17.64 4.89
C LEU A 6 -12.33 -17.19 4.18
N ARG A 7 -12.82 -17.97 3.21
CA ARG A 7 -13.97 -17.60 2.38
C ARG A 7 -15.22 -17.41 3.24
N GLY A 8 -15.80 -16.23 3.15
CA GLY A 8 -17.04 -15.87 3.85
C GLY A 8 -16.92 -15.68 5.37
N LYS A 9 -15.68 -15.62 5.91
CA LYS A 9 -15.45 -15.44 7.35
C LYS A 9 -15.23 -14.00 7.77
N VAL A 10 -14.89 -13.13 6.84
CA VAL A 10 -14.63 -11.71 7.08
C VAL A 10 -15.28 -10.87 5.98
N ALA A 11 -15.57 -9.61 6.29
CA ALA A 11 -16.08 -8.63 5.35
C ALA A 11 -15.28 -7.33 5.47
N ILE A 12 -15.14 -6.58 4.39
CA ILE A 12 -14.70 -5.19 4.40
C ILE A 12 -15.97 -4.36 4.57
N VAL A 13 -16.05 -3.57 5.63
CA VAL A 13 -17.25 -2.83 6.03
C VAL A 13 -17.11 -1.31 5.90
N GLY A 14 -15.89 -0.82 5.75
CA GLY A 14 -15.61 0.59 5.50
C GLY A 14 -14.35 0.77 4.66
N VAL A 15 -14.35 1.78 3.80
CA VAL A 15 -13.23 2.13 2.91
C VAL A 15 -13.13 3.64 2.79
N ALA A 16 -11.92 4.18 2.92
CA ALA A 16 -11.67 5.59 2.68
C ALA A 16 -10.28 5.83 2.12
N ASP A 17 -10.10 6.99 1.54
CA ASP A 17 -8.83 7.47 1.01
C ASP A 17 -8.66 8.95 1.36
N THR A 18 -7.42 9.44 1.31
CA THR A 18 -7.13 10.87 1.42
C THR A 18 -7.09 11.52 0.05
N GLU A 19 -6.94 12.84 0.01
CA GLU A 19 -6.54 13.53 -1.20
C GLU A 19 -5.23 12.93 -1.74
N VAL A 20 -5.15 12.77 -3.07
CA VAL A 20 -4.01 12.17 -3.76
C VAL A 20 -3.26 13.24 -4.56
N GLY A 21 -1.93 13.30 -4.42
CA GLY A 21 -1.14 14.25 -5.19
C GLY A 21 0.16 14.65 -4.50
N VAL A 22 0.60 15.88 -4.75
CA VAL A 22 1.72 16.49 -4.05
C VAL A 22 1.16 17.23 -2.84
N LEU A 23 1.20 16.61 -1.68
CA LEU A 23 0.64 17.11 -0.44
C LEU A 23 1.77 17.67 0.45
N ALA A 24 2.25 18.86 0.12
CA ALA A 24 3.36 19.49 0.83
C ALA A 24 3.01 19.72 2.32
N GLY A 25 3.95 19.32 3.19
CA GLY A 25 3.79 19.47 4.64
C GLY A 25 2.95 18.39 5.32
N ARG A 26 2.36 17.44 4.57
CA ARG A 26 1.64 16.29 5.12
C ARG A 26 2.60 15.14 5.37
N THR A 27 2.50 14.51 6.53
CA THR A 27 3.28 13.30 6.83
C THR A 27 2.51 12.03 6.46
N PRO A 28 3.22 10.91 6.15
CA PRO A 28 2.57 9.62 5.95
C PRO A 28 1.70 9.20 7.14
N MET A 29 2.15 9.48 8.37
CA MET A 29 1.39 9.15 9.58
C MET A 29 0.06 9.89 9.64
N GLU A 30 0.05 11.21 9.42
CA GLU A 30 -1.18 12.02 9.41
C GLU A 30 -2.16 11.53 8.34
N MET A 31 -1.68 11.24 7.13
CA MET A 31 -2.52 10.73 6.04
C MET A 31 -3.08 9.35 6.34
N GLY A 32 -2.25 8.44 6.88
CA GLY A 32 -2.70 7.10 7.27
C GLY A 32 -3.75 7.11 8.38
N VAL A 33 -3.60 8.00 9.35
CA VAL A 33 -4.57 8.20 10.45
C VAL A 33 -5.87 8.80 9.92
N GLU A 34 -5.80 9.81 9.05
CA GLU A 34 -6.97 10.42 8.42
C GLU A 34 -7.79 9.39 7.62
N ALA A 35 -7.12 8.61 6.75
CA ALA A 35 -7.79 7.56 5.98
C ALA A 35 -8.42 6.49 6.89
N ALA A 36 -7.71 6.08 7.96
CA ALA A 36 -8.22 5.11 8.91
C ALA A 36 -9.47 5.61 9.65
N LEU A 37 -9.46 6.86 10.12
CA LEU A 37 -10.62 7.47 10.79
C LEU A 37 -11.82 7.59 9.85
N ALA A 38 -11.59 8.00 8.61
CA ALA A 38 -12.66 8.09 7.61
C ALA A 38 -13.22 6.70 7.25
N ALA A 39 -12.39 5.65 7.20
CA ALA A 39 -12.86 4.29 6.97
C ALA A 39 -13.67 3.74 8.16
N ILE A 40 -13.30 4.08 9.40
CA ILE A 40 -14.07 3.73 10.62
C ILE A 40 -15.45 4.41 10.58
N GLU A 41 -15.49 5.69 10.18
CA GLU A 41 -16.74 6.45 10.02
C GLU A 41 -17.62 5.85 8.90
N ASP A 42 -17.04 5.52 7.74
CA ASP A 42 -17.75 4.88 6.62
C ASP A 42 -18.38 3.53 7.02
N ALA A 43 -17.72 2.79 7.94
CA ALA A 43 -18.24 1.56 8.51
C ALA A 43 -19.37 1.78 9.52
N GLY A 44 -19.62 3.02 9.95
CA GLY A 44 -20.55 3.34 11.04
C GLY A 44 -20.07 2.86 12.42
N LEU A 45 -18.75 2.74 12.58
CA LEU A 45 -18.10 2.27 13.81
C LEU A 45 -17.46 3.42 14.58
N GLU A 46 -17.12 3.16 15.84
CA GLU A 46 -16.35 4.07 16.70
C GLU A 46 -14.93 3.52 16.93
N LYS A 47 -14.00 4.38 17.36
CA LYS A 47 -12.62 3.97 17.67
C LYS A 47 -12.56 2.83 18.70
N ASN A 48 -13.46 2.83 19.66
CA ASN A 48 -13.51 1.81 20.71
C ASN A 48 -13.96 0.42 20.21
N ASP A 49 -14.52 0.34 19.02
CA ASP A 49 -14.89 -0.93 18.38
C ASP A 49 -13.68 -1.60 17.74
N ILE A 50 -12.57 -0.86 17.54
CA ILE A 50 -11.38 -1.34 16.86
C ILE A 50 -10.45 -2.05 17.86
N ASP A 51 -10.26 -3.33 17.68
CA ASP A 51 -9.40 -4.18 18.51
C ASP A 51 -8.22 -4.80 17.78
N GLY A 52 -8.08 -4.47 16.47
CA GLY A 52 -6.93 -4.84 15.65
C GLY A 52 -6.46 -3.71 14.75
N LEU A 53 -5.14 -3.63 14.55
CA LEU A 53 -4.49 -2.70 13.62
C LEU A 53 -3.45 -3.44 12.78
N VAL A 54 -3.54 -3.29 11.46
CA VAL A 54 -2.50 -3.75 10.53
C VAL A 54 -2.09 -2.57 9.64
N THR A 55 -0.80 -2.31 9.56
CA THR A 55 -0.24 -1.22 8.75
C THR A 55 1.05 -1.63 8.05
N CYS A 56 1.68 -0.73 7.33
CA CYS A 56 3.04 -0.91 6.83
C CYS A 56 3.85 0.38 7.00
N ASN A 57 5.17 0.24 7.08
CA ASN A 57 6.06 1.40 7.13
C ASN A 57 5.98 2.22 5.85
N ALA A 58 5.97 3.54 6.00
CA ALA A 58 6.16 4.47 4.91
C ALA A 58 7.64 4.45 4.46
N MET A 59 7.87 4.49 3.16
CA MET A 59 9.23 4.56 2.60
C MET A 59 9.83 5.97 2.76
N ALA A 60 8.98 7.00 2.68
CA ALA A 60 9.42 8.38 2.85
C ALA A 60 9.80 8.74 4.30
N GLN A 61 9.23 8.05 5.27
CA GLN A 61 9.46 8.30 6.71
C GLN A 61 9.35 6.99 7.50
N PRO A 62 10.33 6.08 7.39
CA PRO A 62 10.29 4.81 8.10
C PRO A 62 10.41 5.00 9.60
N MET A 63 9.67 4.20 10.38
CA MET A 63 9.63 4.24 11.82
C MET A 63 9.70 2.83 12.40
N MET A 64 10.52 2.60 13.42
CA MET A 64 10.72 1.27 14.01
C MET A 64 9.43 0.70 14.61
N TYR A 65 8.67 1.52 15.30
CA TYR A 65 7.41 1.15 15.96
C TYR A 65 6.21 1.76 15.24
N HIS A 66 6.15 1.57 13.93
CA HIS A 66 5.14 2.23 13.09
C HIS A 66 3.70 1.85 13.45
N ALA A 67 3.45 0.57 13.76
CA ALA A 67 2.11 0.11 14.11
C ALA A 67 1.65 0.67 15.46
N GLU A 68 2.52 0.63 16.46
CA GLU A 68 2.25 1.15 17.80
C GLU A 68 2.05 2.67 17.76
N ALA A 69 2.88 3.39 17.03
CA ALA A 69 2.71 4.83 16.83
C ALA A 69 1.39 5.14 16.11
N THR A 70 1.02 4.37 15.10
CA THR A 70 -0.27 4.53 14.42
C THR A 70 -1.43 4.32 15.37
N ALA A 71 -1.37 3.30 16.25
CA ALA A 71 -2.38 3.06 17.27
C ALA A 71 -2.50 4.23 18.26
N GLU A 72 -1.36 4.81 18.66
CA GLU A 72 -1.31 5.99 19.55
C GLU A 72 -1.97 7.21 18.88
N TYR A 73 -1.63 7.49 17.62
CA TYR A 73 -2.23 8.60 16.86
C TYR A 73 -3.74 8.42 16.63
N LEU A 74 -4.18 7.17 16.40
CA LEU A 74 -5.59 6.82 16.33
C LEU A 74 -6.29 6.85 17.69
N GLN A 75 -5.53 6.82 18.79
CA GLN A 75 -6.05 6.69 20.16
C GLN A 75 -6.87 5.40 20.35
N ILE A 76 -6.38 4.28 19.81
CA ILE A 76 -6.95 2.94 19.99
C ILE A 76 -5.99 2.04 20.77
N PHE A 77 -6.54 0.99 21.41
CA PHE A 77 -5.76 0.01 22.16
C PHE A 77 -5.98 -1.40 21.60
N PRO A 78 -5.44 -1.68 20.41
CA PRO A 78 -5.68 -2.94 19.74
C PRO A 78 -4.98 -4.10 20.43
N ARG A 79 -5.64 -5.23 20.58
CA ARG A 79 -5.06 -6.49 21.08
C ARG A 79 -4.23 -7.21 19.99
N TYR A 80 -4.43 -6.86 18.73
CA TYR A 80 -3.63 -7.30 17.59
C TYR A 80 -3.08 -6.07 16.86
N CYS A 81 -1.76 -5.89 16.87
CA CYS A 81 -1.12 -4.70 16.31
C CYS A 81 0.17 -5.09 15.58
N ILE A 82 0.22 -4.93 14.25
CA ILE A 82 1.41 -5.26 13.46
C ILE A 82 1.64 -4.28 12.32
N ALA A 83 2.91 -4.10 11.95
CA ALA A 83 3.32 -3.56 10.66
C ALA A 83 3.92 -4.68 9.81
N ALA A 84 3.47 -4.81 8.56
CA ALA A 84 3.97 -5.81 7.62
C ALA A 84 4.24 -5.18 6.26
N GLY A 85 5.16 -5.77 5.50
CA GLY A 85 5.50 -5.28 4.16
C GLY A 85 5.94 -6.40 3.24
N ALA A 86 5.52 -6.33 1.98
CA ALA A 86 5.85 -7.27 0.91
C ALA A 86 6.04 -6.52 -0.43
N GLY A 87 6.70 -5.36 -0.39
CA GLY A 87 6.87 -4.50 -1.56
C GLY A 87 5.52 -4.12 -2.18
N GLY A 88 5.37 -4.23 -3.49
CA GLY A 88 4.13 -3.93 -4.21
C GLY A 88 2.93 -4.82 -3.84
N GLY A 89 3.17 -5.97 -3.19
CA GLY A 89 2.12 -6.85 -2.67
C GLY A 89 1.61 -6.49 -1.28
N THR A 90 2.14 -5.44 -0.65
CA THR A 90 1.85 -5.07 0.75
C THR A 90 0.36 -4.93 1.01
N THR A 91 -0.38 -4.20 0.17
CA THR A 91 -1.82 -3.95 0.38
C THR A 91 -2.60 -5.25 0.56
N PHE A 92 -2.39 -6.23 -0.33
CA PHE A 92 -3.07 -7.52 -0.22
C PHE A 92 -2.57 -8.35 0.96
N SER A 93 -1.28 -8.26 1.28
CA SER A 93 -0.68 -8.95 2.42
C SER A 93 -1.27 -8.47 3.74
N ILE A 94 -1.36 -7.16 3.96
CA ILE A 94 -1.92 -6.59 5.21
C ILE A 94 -3.42 -6.87 5.36
N ILE A 95 -4.19 -6.88 4.27
CA ILE A 95 -5.60 -7.31 4.29
C ILE A 95 -5.71 -8.79 4.64
N HIS A 96 -4.81 -9.64 4.11
CA HIS A 96 -4.78 -11.06 4.46
C HIS A 96 -4.41 -11.28 5.94
N HIS A 97 -3.47 -10.51 6.49
CA HIS A 97 -3.15 -10.54 7.93
C HIS A 97 -4.37 -10.18 8.78
N ALA A 98 -5.09 -9.12 8.43
CA ALA A 98 -6.31 -8.72 9.12
C ALA A 98 -7.38 -9.83 9.06
N ALA A 99 -7.63 -10.39 7.88
CA ALA A 99 -8.57 -11.49 7.71
C ALA A 99 -8.18 -12.74 8.52
N SER A 100 -6.88 -13.03 8.59
CA SER A 100 -6.36 -14.15 9.38
C SER A 100 -6.51 -13.91 10.88
N ALA A 101 -6.24 -12.69 11.36
CA ALA A 101 -6.42 -12.31 12.76
C ALA A 101 -7.87 -12.47 13.21
N ILE A 102 -8.84 -12.02 12.41
CA ILE A 102 -10.27 -12.18 12.68
C ILE A 102 -10.64 -13.67 12.67
N ALA A 103 -10.27 -14.40 11.63
CA ALA A 103 -10.65 -15.81 11.50
C ALA A 103 -10.07 -16.72 12.59
N THR A 104 -8.99 -16.30 13.25
CA THR A 104 -8.36 -17.02 14.37
C THR A 104 -8.73 -16.47 15.74
N GLY A 105 -9.59 -15.45 15.82
CA GLY A 105 -10.08 -14.87 17.09
C GLY A 105 -9.04 -13.97 17.77
N MET A 106 -7.99 -13.55 17.08
CA MET A 106 -7.01 -12.58 17.62
C MET A 106 -7.57 -11.16 17.66
N ALA A 107 -8.51 -10.84 16.78
CA ALA A 107 -9.26 -9.59 16.77
C ALA A 107 -10.65 -9.83 16.18
N ASP A 108 -11.59 -8.92 16.44
CA ASP A 108 -12.94 -8.96 15.88
C ASP A 108 -13.14 -7.88 14.82
N VAL A 109 -12.55 -6.69 15.03
CA VAL A 109 -12.61 -5.54 14.10
C VAL A 109 -11.21 -4.99 13.88
N VAL A 110 -10.71 -5.13 12.65
CA VAL A 110 -9.35 -4.72 12.32
C VAL A 110 -9.37 -3.55 11.34
N VAL A 111 -8.74 -2.45 11.73
CA VAL A 111 -8.43 -1.38 10.78
C VAL A 111 -7.13 -1.68 10.05
N VAL A 112 -7.15 -1.50 8.73
CA VAL A 112 -5.98 -1.65 7.86
C VAL A 112 -5.70 -0.30 7.23
N THR A 113 -4.50 0.25 7.44
CA THR A 113 -4.13 1.54 6.88
C THR A 113 -2.72 1.53 6.31
N MET A 114 -2.54 2.26 5.22
CA MET A 114 -1.26 2.43 4.56
C MET A 114 -1.20 3.81 3.90
N ALA A 115 -0.16 4.57 4.17
CA ALA A 115 0.09 5.84 3.51
C ALA A 115 1.58 6.07 3.26
N ASP A 116 1.89 6.83 2.23
CA ASP A 116 3.26 7.25 1.94
C ASP A 116 3.27 8.65 1.28
N ALA A 117 4.37 9.36 1.40
CA ALA A 117 4.58 10.70 0.86
C ALA A 117 5.80 10.76 -0.09
N MET A 118 6.00 9.74 -0.90
CA MET A 118 7.18 9.60 -1.78
C MET A 118 7.41 10.80 -2.69
N ARG A 119 6.34 11.47 -3.13
CA ARG A 119 6.45 12.60 -4.06
C ARG A 119 6.56 13.96 -3.37
N SER A 120 6.04 14.10 -2.15
CA SER A 120 6.04 15.37 -1.39
C SER A 120 6.98 15.36 -0.20
N GLY A 121 7.33 14.17 0.33
CA GLY A 121 8.21 13.99 1.49
C GLY A 121 9.67 13.73 1.14
N LEU A 122 10.00 13.41 -0.13
CA LEU A 122 11.35 13.14 -0.60
C LEU A 122 11.71 14.01 -1.80
N THR A 123 12.98 14.39 -1.91
CA THR A 123 13.53 14.90 -3.16
C THR A 123 13.56 13.78 -4.21
N ARG A 124 13.68 14.15 -5.50
CA ARG A 124 13.80 13.18 -6.59
C ARG A 124 14.95 12.19 -6.35
N ASP A 125 16.12 12.68 -5.96
CA ASP A 125 17.30 11.86 -5.75
C ASP A 125 17.13 10.91 -4.57
N GLN A 126 16.52 11.38 -3.46
CA GLN A 126 16.19 10.54 -2.32
C GLN A 126 15.19 9.43 -2.71
N ALA A 127 14.14 9.75 -3.46
CA ALA A 127 13.18 8.77 -3.94
C ALA A 127 13.83 7.73 -4.86
N MET A 128 14.76 8.14 -5.72
CA MET A 128 15.53 7.23 -6.56
C MET A 128 16.45 6.33 -5.74
N MET A 129 17.14 6.87 -4.73
CA MET A 129 17.98 6.09 -3.81
C MET A 129 17.17 5.04 -3.03
N VAL A 130 16.01 5.42 -2.49
CA VAL A 130 15.12 4.50 -1.80
C VAL A 130 14.69 3.35 -2.73
N GLN A 131 14.32 3.64 -3.97
CA GLN A 131 13.96 2.61 -4.94
C GLN A 131 15.15 1.71 -5.33
N ALA A 132 16.34 2.26 -5.50
CA ALA A 132 17.53 1.49 -5.82
C ALA A 132 17.99 0.60 -4.66
N SER A 133 17.74 1.01 -3.41
CA SER A 133 18.11 0.25 -2.21
C SER A 133 17.26 -1.01 -1.97
N THR A 134 16.23 -1.24 -2.76
CA THR A 134 15.39 -2.46 -2.66
C THR A 134 16.08 -3.71 -3.20
N GLY A 135 17.11 -3.55 -4.05
CA GLY A 135 17.88 -4.64 -4.62
C GLY A 135 18.99 -5.18 -3.69
N HIS A 136 19.58 -6.31 -4.07
CA HIS A 136 20.68 -6.91 -3.32
C HIS A 136 21.90 -5.98 -3.32
N PRO A 137 22.52 -5.69 -2.14
CA PRO A 137 23.56 -4.67 -2.02
C PRO A 137 24.82 -4.95 -2.83
N GLU A 138 25.18 -6.22 -3.04
CA GLU A 138 26.40 -6.58 -3.78
C GLU A 138 26.16 -6.85 -5.27
N PHE A 139 24.99 -7.38 -5.63
CA PHE A 139 24.73 -7.86 -6.99
C PHE A 139 23.82 -6.96 -7.81
N GLU A 140 23.03 -6.10 -7.17
CA GLU A 140 22.04 -5.27 -7.87
C GLU A 140 22.28 -3.78 -7.66
N GLN A 141 22.47 -3.33 -6.43
CA GLN A 141 22.66 -1.90 -6.12
C GLN A 141 23.85 -1.24 -6.85
N PRO A 142 25.00 -1.91 -7.10
CA PRO A 142 26.11 -1.32 -7.81
C PRO A 142 25.76 -0.86 -9.23
N TYR A 143 24.72 -1.44 -9.86
CA TYR A 143 24.23 -1.06 -11.18
C TYR A 143 23.17 0.05 -11.15
N GLY A 144 22.69 0.42 -9.95
CA GLY A 144 21.73 1.49 -9.72
C GLY A 144 20.33 1.30 -10.33
N PRO A 145 19.83 0.07 -10.59
CA PRO A 145 18.51 -0.08 -11.17
C PRO A 145 17.43 0.31 -10.15
N THR A 146 16.44 1.02 -10.67
CA THR A 146 15.19 1.26 -9.93
C THR A 146 14.16 0.21 -10.29
N VAL A 147 13.05 0.15 -9.55
CA VAL A 147 11.95 -0.80 -9.82
C VAL A 147 11.49 -0.77 -11.30
N PRO A 148 11.29 0.40 -11.96
CA PRO A 148 11.00 0.43 -13.40
C PRO A 148 12.06 -0.24 -14.28
N ALA A 149 13.36 -0.14 -13.92
CA ALA A 149 14.42 -0.78 -14.68
C ALA A 149 14.37 -2.31 -14.58
N TYR A 150 14.05 -2.87 -13.41
CA TYR A 150 13.82 -4.31 -13.25
C TYR A 150 12.66 -4.81 -14.11
N TYR A 151 11.53 -4.08 -14.12
CA TYR A 151 10.39 -4.42 -14.98
C TYR A 151 10.73 -4.29 -16.48
N ALA A 152 11.59 -3.33 -16.86
CA ALA A 152 12.05 -3.21 -18.24
C ALA A 152 12.87 -4.43 -18.68
N LEU A 153 13.73 -4.98 -17.79
CA LEU A 153 14.47 -6.21 -18.06
C LEU A 153 13.54 -7.42 -18.23
N ILE A 154 12.52 -7.54 -17.39
CA ILE A 154 11.51 -8.59 -17.49
C ILE A 154 10.72 -8.46 -18.80
N ALA A 155 10.33 -7.25 -19.17
CA ALA A 155 9.64 -6.98 -20.43
C ALA A 155 10.51 -7.35 -21.64
N GLN A 156 11.81 -7.01 -21.61
CA GLN A 156 12.77 -7.38 -22.66
C GLN A 156 12.89 -8.92 -22.79
N ALA A 157 13.01 -9.62 -21.68
CA ALA A 157 13.08 -11.09 -21.69
C ALA A 157 11.78 -11.70 -22.26
N HIS A 158 10.63 -11.18 -21.88
CA HIS A 158 9.33 -11.62 -22.39
C HIS A 158 9.20 -11.36 -23.90
N MET A 159 9.63 -10.19 -24.38
CA MET A 159 9.63 -9.86 -25.82
C MET A 159 10.55 -10.81 -26.60
N ALA A 160 11.72 -11.15 -26.05
CA ALA A 160 12.66 -12.06 -26.70
C ALA A 160 12.14 -13.51 -26.74
N GLU A 161 11.45 -13.97 -25.69
CA GLU A 161 10.94 -15.34 -25.59
C GLU A 161 9.64 -15.54 -26.38
N PHE A 162 8.70 -14.58 -26.30
CA PHE A 162 7.33 -14.75 -26.82
C PHE A 162 7.03 -13.89 -28.06
N GLY A 163 7.97 -13.05 -28.52
CA GLY A 163 7.77 -12.14 -29.65
C GLY A 163 6.77 -11.01 -29.39
N THR A 164 6.43 -10.74 -28.12
CA THR A 164 5.53 -9.64 -27.76
C THR A 164 6.12 -8.30 -28.17
N THR A 165 5.33 -7.41 -28.76
CA THR A 165 5.78 -6.10 -29.22
C THR A 165 5.51 -4.99 -28.19
N GLN A 166 6.17 -3.84 -28.38
CA GLN A 166 5.93 -2.65 -27.54
C GLN A 166 4.50 -2.14 -27.66
N GLU A 167 3.89 -2.25 -28.84
CA GLU A 167 2.52 -1.84 -29.09
C GLU A 167 1.53 -2.70 -28.30
N GLN A 168 1.82 -4.01 -28.14
CA GLN A 168 1.00 -4.90 -27.33
C GLN A 168 1.07 -4.51 -25.85
N PHE A 169 2.26 -4.19 -25.32
CA PHE A 169 2.38 -3.64 -23.98
C PHE A 169 1.70 -2.28 -23.83
N ALA A 170 1.80 -1.41 -24.84
CA ALA A 170 1.16 -0.10 -24.86
C ALA A 170 -0.38 -0.19 -24.75
N GLY A 171 -0.98 -1.30 -25.19
CA GLY A 171 -2.42 -1.55 -25.04
C GLY A 171 -2.89 -1.46 -23.60
N ILE A 172 -2.08 -1.89 -22.62
CA ILE A 172 -2.39 -1.78 -21.18
C ILE A 172 -2.44 -0.30 -20.77
N ALA A 173 -1.43 0.49 -21.17
CA ALA A 173 -1.37 1.91 -20.85
C ALA A 173 -2.54 2.69 -21.46
N VAL A 174 -2.92 2.38 -22.71
CA VAL A 174 -4.08 2.98 -23.40
C VAL A 174 -5.39 2.66 -22.66
N ALA A 175 -5.58 1.41 -22.25
CA ALA A 175 -6.78 0.99 -21.50
C ALA A 175 -6.85 1.69 -20.15
N CYS A 176 -5.74 1.73 -19.38
CA CYS A 176 -5.68 2.43 -18.10
C CYS A 176 -5.97 3.94 -18.26
N ARG A 177 -5.44 4.57 -19.30
CA ARG A 177 -5.69 5.98 -19.61
C ARG A 177 -7.16 6.23 -19.93
N ALA A 178 -7.80 5.37 -20.72
CA ALA A 178 -9.22 5.48 -21.06
C ALA A 178 -10.13 5.35 -19.81
N HIS A 179 -9.75 4.53 -18.83
CA HIS A 179 -10.44 4.45 -17.54
C HIS A 179 -10.20 5.69 -16.68
N ALA A 180 -8.94 6.16 -16.58
CA ALA A 180 -8.58 7.35 -15.80
C ALA A 180 -9.32 8.60 -16.30
N ALA A 181 -9.46 8.79 -17.61
CA ALA A 181 -10.19 9.92 -18.20
C ALA A 181 -11.67 10.00 -17.78
N ARG A 182 -12.27 8.89 -17.33
CA ARG A 182 -13.65 8.83 -16.83
C ARG A 182 -13.77 8.98 -15.32
N ASN A 183 -12.65 8.91 -14.61
CA ASN A 183 -12.64 8.99 -13.15
C ASN A 183 -12.34 10.44 -12.70
N PRO A 184 -13.30 11.15 -12.07
CA PRO A 184 -13.09 12.53 -11.63
C PRO A 184 -11.98 12.67 -10.57
N ALA A 185 -11.67 11.60 -9.82
CA ALA A 185 -10.61 11.57 -8.82
C ALA A 185 -9.22 11.26 -9.41
N ALA A 186 -9.12 10.87 -10.69
CA ALA A 186 -7.82 10.55 -11.28
C ALA A 186 -7.00 11.82 -11.52
N GLN A 187 -5.80 11.88 -10.91
CA GLN A 187 -4.92 13.06 -10.95
C GLN A 187 -4.48 13.45 -12.37
N MET A 188 -4.33 12.48 -13.28
CA MET A 188 -3.86 12.70 -14.65
C MET A 188 -4.93 12.42 -15.70
N ARG A 189 -6.20 12.65 -15.39
CA ARG A 189 -7.32 12.34 -16.28
C ARG A 189 -7.33 13.19 -17.57
N ASP A 190 -6.80 14.41 -17.49
CA ASP A 190 -6.85 15.40 -18.56
C ASP A 190 -5.55 15.44 -19.41
N LEU A 191 -4.70 14.41 -19.30
CA LEU A 191 -3.45 14.27 -20.04
C LEU A 191 -3.60 13.33 -21.25
#